data_fd67465ef249c9a4f52411391a9c2bf3
#
_entry.id   fd67465ef249c9a4f52411391a9c2bf3
#
_cell.length_a   1.000
_cell.length_b   1.000
_cell.length_c   1.000
_cell.angle_alpha   90.00
_cell.angle_beta   90.00
_cell.angle_gamma   90.00
#
_symmetry.space_group_name_H-M   'P 1'
#
loop_
_entity.id
_entity.type
_entity.pdbx_description
1 polymer ?
#
loop_
_entity_poly.entity_id
_entity_poly.type
_entity_poly.pdbx_seq_one_letter_code
_entity_poly.pdbx_strand_id
1 'polypeptide(L)'
;NKFNMKRIIFLITAIILGSTTASAQLFKDRSTEAEPQYKVGTVPVVNGKVTFEEKIPAEGLSAAEITDRINGWIKNRYVEPTVISVKRYESEAPNTTIIKGEEYIVFRNTFLVLNRARIYYYLTITAADGYCTFNMSRITFWHDDEDEKGGIQMKAENWITDETAFNKKGKLKKHEGKFRRKTIDLKNQLVDELKNILK
;
A
#
# COMPACT_ATOMS: atom_id res chain seq x y z
N ASN A 1 -67.20 -4.38 12.51
CA ASN A 1 -65.83 -4.47 11.88
C ASN A 1 -64.69 -3.90 12.76
N LYS A 2 -64.75 -4.05 14.06
CA LYS A 2 -63.65 -3.64 14.99
C LYS A 2 -62.60 -4.72 15.23
N PHE A 3 -62.73 -5.88 14.57
CA PHE A 3 -61.86 -7.05 14.86
C PHE A 3 -60.60 -7.09 14.01
N ASN A 4 -60.54 -6.38 12.89
CA ASN A 4 -59.40 -6.43 11.99
C ASN A 4 -58.30 -5.37 12.26
N MET A 5 -58.62 -4.31 12.96
CA MET A 5 -57.70 -3.21 13.18
C MET A 5 -56.63 -3.52 14.25
N LYS A 6 -57.01 -4.34 15.25
CA LYS A 6 -56.02 -4.78 16.30
C LYS A 6 -55.01 -5.79 15.79
N ARG A 7 -55.37 -6.62 14.80
CA ARG A 7 -54.41 -7.58 14.18
C ARG A 7 -53.46 -6.92 13.20
N ILE A 8 -53.86 -5.86 12.53
CA ILE A 8 -53.02 -5.09 11.62
C ILE A 8 -51.98 -4.28 12.41
N ILE A 9 -52.37 -3.69 13.54
CA ILE A 9 -51.43 -2.95 14.42
C ILE A 9 -50.36 -3.87 15.01
N PHE A 10 -50.70 -5.12 15.37
CA PHE A 10 -49.72 -6.10 15.89
C PHE A 10 -48.75 -6.59 14.81
N LEU A 11 -49.20 -6.69 13.56
CA LEU A 11 -48.32 -7.07 12.44
C LEU A 11 -47.35 -5.94 12.05
N ILE A 12 -47.79 -4.67 12.12
CA ILE A 12 -46.93 -3.52 11.83
C ILE A 12 -45.88 -3.31 12.93
N THR A 13 -46.24 -3.55 14.19
CA THR A 13 -45.31 -3.43 15.32
C THR A 13 -44.23 -4.52 15.30
N ALA A 14 -44.57 -5.73 14.82
CA ALA A 14 -43.58 -6.81 14.67
C ALA A 14 -42.56 -6.55 13.52
N ILE A 15 -42.97 -5.83 12.46
CA ILE A 15 -42.07 -5.50 11.35
C ILE A 15 -41.11 -4.37 11.73
N ILE A 16 -41.50 -3.44 12.60
CA ILE A 16 -40.63 -2.34 13.05
C ILE A 16 -39.58 -2.84 14.06
N LEU A 17 -39.84 -3.86 14.84
CA LEU A 17 -38.87 -4.47 15.79
C LEU A 17 -37.83 -5.38 15.11
N GLY A 18 -38.13 -5.86 13.89
CA GLY A 18 -37.18 -6.70 13.11
C GLY A 18 -36.14 -5.90 12.30
N SER A 19 -36.37 -4.61 12.05
CA SER A 19 -35.50 -3.79 11.20
C SER A 19 -34.33 -3.13 11.94
N THR A 20 -34.32 -3.11 13.26
CA THR A 20 -33.23 -2.49 14.04
C THR A 20 -32.01 -3.39 14.20
N THR A 21 -32.13 -4.70 13.98
CA THR A 21 -30.99 -5.63 14.06
C THR A 21 -30.18 -5.72 12.76
N ALA A 22 -30.79 -5.39 11.61
CA ALA A 22 -30.10 -5.40 10.32
C ALA A 22 -29.14 -4.21 10.15
N SER A 23 -29.47 -3.05 10.73
CA SER A 23 -28.62 -1.85 10.66
C SER A 23 -27.38 -1.95 11.55
N ALA A 24 -27.42 -2.68 12.65
CA ALA A 24 -26.27 -2.89 13.53
C ALA A 24 -25.21 -3.85 12.93
N GLN A 25 -25.60 -4.70 11.97
CA GLN A 25 -24.65 -5.56 11.25
C GLN A 25 -23.92 -4.86 10.10
N LEU A 26 -24.42 -3.73 9.61
CA LEU A 26 -23.79 -2.95 8.55
C LEU A 26 -22.51 -2.22 9.02
N PHE A 27 -22.36 -1.98 10.30
CA PHE A 27 -21.19 -1.36 10.93
C PHE A 27 -20.28 -2.36 11.65
N LYS A 28 -20.39 -3.65 11.36
CA LYS A 28 -19.48 -4.64 11.92
C LYS A 28 -18.07 -4.27 11.49
N ASP A 29 -17.22 -4.00 12.47
CA ASP A 29 -15.79 -3.77 12.26
C ASP A 29 -15.22 -4.90 11.38
N ARG A 30 -14.88 -4.56 10.13
CA ARG A 30 -14.34 -5.51 9.15
C ARG A 30 -12.83 -5.63 9.24
N SER A 31 -12.27 -5.26 10.37
CA SER A 31 -10.85 -5.48 10.64
C SER A 31 -10.55 -6.97 10.77
N THR A 32 -9.35 -7.37 10.33
CA THR A 32 -8.89 -8.75 10.32
C THR A 32 -7.58 -8.89 11.08
N GLU A 33 -7.25 -10.10 11.54
CA GLU A 33 -5.90 -10.40 11.98
C GLU A 33 -4.93 -10.15 10.81
N ALA A 34 -3.77 -9.54 11.14
CA ALA A 34 -2.74 -9.32 10.14
C ALA A 34 -1.90 -10.58 9.96
N GLU A 35 -1.63 -10.97 8.73
CA GLU A 35 -0.62 -11.97 8.41
C GLU A 35 0.75 -11.51 8.89
N PRO A 36 1.71 -12.43 9.19
CA PRO A 36 2.99 -12.09 9.82
C PRO A 36 3.75 -10.93 9.17
N GLN A 37 3.76 -10.88 7.83
CA GLN A 37 4.46 -9.85 7.06
C GLN A 37 3.82 -8.46 7.12
N TYR A 38 2.60 -8.32 7.64
CA TYR A 38 1.88 -7.04 7.73
C TYR A 38 1.60 -6.59 9.16
N LYS A 39 2.11 -7.32 10.15
CA LYS A 39 1.90 -7.05 11.59
C LYS A 39 2.45 -5.69 12.01
N VAL A 40 2.14 -5.32 13.24
CA VAL A 40 2.76 -4.20 13.94
C VAL A 40 4.28 -4.31 13.86
N GLY A 41 4.97 -3.19 13.62
CA GLY A 41 6.42 -3.11 13.46
C GLY A 41 6.93 -3.31 12.03
N THR A 42 6.08 -3.68 11.05
CA THR A 42 6.54 -3.92 9.66
C THR A 42 6.55 -2.67 8.77
N VAL A 43 6.02 -1.55 9.25
CA VAL A 43 6.10 -0.24 8.57
C VAL A 43 6.93 0.72 9.43
N PRO A 44 8.22 0.87 9.11
CA PRO A 44 9.13 1.74 9.88
C PRO A 44 8.77 3.21 9.68
N VAL A 45 8.89 3.99 10.75
CA VAL A 45 8.75 5.46 10.73
C VAL A 45 10.07 6.07 11.21
N VAL A 46 10.76 6.76 10.31
CA VAL A 46 12.03 7.45 10.57
C VAL A 46 11.82 8.95 10.45
N ASN A 47 12.08 9.71 11.51
CA ASN A 47 11.88 11.16 11.54
C ASN A 47 10.46 11.58 11.09
N GLY A 48 9.43 10.84 11.52
CA GLY A 48 8.03 11.11 11.20
C GLY A 48 7.63 10.75 9.76
N LYS A 49 8.47 10.00 9.03
CA LYS A 49 8.21 9.56 7.64
C LYS A 49 8.26 8.03 7.55
N VAL A 50 7.31 7.46 6.82
CA VAL A 50 7.39 6.04 6.45
C VAL A 50 8.58 5.87 5.52
N THR A 51 9.54 5.03 5.96
CA THR A 51 10.80 4.79 5.24
C THR A 51 11.19 3.33 5.38
N PHE A 52 11.21 2.61 4.27
CA PHE A 52 11.70 1.24 4.21
C PHE A 52 13.16 1.25 3.79
N GLU A 53 14.02 0.60 4.56
CA GLU A 53 15.45 0.47 4.31
C GLU A 53 15.86 -1.00 4.31
N GLU A 54 16.68 -1.39 3.33
CA GLU A 54 17.23 -2.74 3.21
C GLU A 54 18.69 -2.67 2.74
N LYS A 55 19.55 -3.48 3.32
CA LYS A 55 20.88 -3.74 2.78
C LYS A 55 20.84 -5.01 1.96
N ILE A 56 21.15 -4.92 0.68
CA ILE A 56 21.09 -6.02 -0.28
C ILE A 56 22.53 -6.44 -0.62
N PRO A 57 22.95 -7.67 -0.29
CA PRO A 57 24.27 -8.16 -0.63
C PRO A 57 24.43 -8.33 -2.15
N ALA A 58 25.63 -8.09 -2.65
CA ALA A 58 26.03 -8.24 -4.05
C ALA A 58 27.51 -8.70 -4.08
N GLU A 59 27.76 -9.85 -3.50
CA GLU A 59 29.11 -10.37 -3.29
C GLU A 59 29.90 -10.46 -4.60
N GLY A 60 31.14 -9.98 -4.59
CA GLY A 60 32.04 -10.00 -5.73
C GLY A 60 31.80 -8.91 -6.78
N LEU A 61 30.77 -8.07 -6.62
CA LEU A 61 30.50 -6.95 -7.52
C LEU A 61 31.07 -5.65 -6.96
N SER A 62 31.67 -4.83 -7.82
CA SER A 62 32.04 -3.46 -7.51
C SER A 62 30.83 -2.53 -7.46
N ALA A 63 30.96 -1.38 -6.83
CA ALA A 63 29.92 -0.35 -6.81
C ALA A 63 29.49 0.09 -8.22
N ALA A 64 30.41 0.16 -9.16
CA ALA A 64 30.13 0.50 -10.56
C ALA A 64 29.28 -0.58 -11.25
N GLU A 65 29.64 -1.85 -11.13
CA GLU A 65 28.87 -2.97 -11.69
C GLU A 65 27.47 -3.06 -11.11
N ILE A 66 27.35 -2.87 -9.79
CA ILE A 66 26.04 -2.82 -9.10
C ILE A 66 25.19 -1.67 -9.68
N THR A 67 25.79 -0.48 -9.84
CA THR A 67 25.09 0.69 -10.40
C THR A 67 24.61 0.42 -11.82
N ASP A 68 25.42 -0.22 -12.66
CA ASP A 68 25.06 -0.57 -14.03
C ASP A 68 23.89 -1.57 -14.08
N ARG A 69 23.92 -2.61 -13.23
CA ARG A 69 22.81 -3.57 -13.12
C ARG A 69 21.52 -2.89 -12.65
N ILE A 70 21.60 -1.99 -11.65
CA ILE A 70 20.44 -1.21 -11.17
C ILE A 70 19.88 -0.34 -12.29
N ASN A 71 20.73 0.32 -13.08
CA ASN A 71 20.29 1.14 -14.22
C ASN A 71 19.58 0.32 -15.29
N GLY A 72 20.09 -0.87 -15.59
CA GLY A 72 19.45 -1.83 -16.51
C GLY A 72 18.09 -2.31 -15.98
N TRP A 73 18.02 -2.63 -14.68
CA TRP A 73 16.78 -3.02 -14.03
C TRP A 73 15.72 -1.91 -14.08
N ILE A 74 16.05 -0.68 -13.73
CA ILE A 74 15.12 0.46 -13.80
C ILE A 74 14.55 0.60 -15.20
N LYS A 75 15.38 0.53 -16.23
CA LYS A 75 14.95 0.64 -17.63
C LYS A 75 13.94 -0.43 -18.02
N ASN A 76 14.08 -1.65 -17.51
CA ASN A 76 13.20 -2.77 -17.82
C ASN A 76 11.96 -2.84 -16.93
N ARG A 77 12.12 -2.55 -15.63
CA ARG A 77 11.06 -2.65 -14.62
C ARG A 77 9.94 -1.65 -14.83
N TYR A 78 10.28 -0.42 -15.19
CA TYR A 78 9.31 0.66 -15.28
C TYR A 78 8.61 0.76 -16.65
N VAL A 79 8.38 -0.38 -17.28
CA VAL A 79 7.54 -0.56 -18.48
C VAL A 79 6.37 -1.52 -18.24
N GLU A 80 6.22 -2.04 -17.03
CA GLU A 80 5.14 -2.96 -16.65
C GLU A 80 3.75 -2.33 -16.76
N PRO A 81 2.68 -3.14 -16.95
CA PRO A 81 1.34 -2.59 -17.16
C PRO A 81 0.78 -1.74 -16.00
N THR A 82 1.29 -1.93 -14.78
CA THR A 82 0.87 -1.16 -13.60
C THR A 82 1.65 0.15 -13.44
N VAL A 83 2.78 0.31 -14.14
CA VAL A 83 3.61 1.51 -14.06
C VAL A 83 2.98 2.63 -14.88
N ILE A 84 2.87 3.82 -14.27
CA ILE A 84 2.33 5.02 -14.90
C ILE A 84 3.48 5.90 -15.38
N SER A 85 4.45 6.15 -14.48
CA SER A 85 5.61 6.98 -14.79
C SER A 85 6.81 6.65 -13.90
N VAL A 86 8.00 6.97 -14.40
CA VAL A 86 9.23 7.02 -13.62
C VAL A 86 10.00 8.29 -13.97
N LYS A 87 10.45 9.01 -12.94
CA LYS A 87 11.33 10.15 -13.14
C LYS A 87 12.63 9.91 -12.39
N ARG A 88 13.76 10.03 -13.10
CA ARG A 88 15.09 9.97 -12.50
C ARG A 88 15.55 11.35 -12.06
N TYR A 89 16.25 11.40 -10.95
CA TYR A 89 16.88 12.60 -10.40
C TYR A 89 18.40 12.41 -10.36
N GLU A 90 19.12 13.48 -10.58
CA GLU A 90 20.57 13.51 -10.40
C GLU A 90 20.91 13.44 -8.91
N SER A 91 22.03 12.80 -8.59
CA SER A 91 22.58 12.72 -7.25
C SER A 91 24.02 13.19 -7.26
N GLU A 92 24.39 14.03 -6.30
CA GLU A 92 25.79 14.42 -6.09
C GLU A 92 26.60 13.28 -5.42
N ALA A 93 25.91 12.35 -4.74
CA ALA A 93 26.57 11.20 -4.14
C ALA A 93 26.92 10.17 -5.23
N PRO A 94 28.18 9.69 -5.27
CA PRO A 94 28.61 8.71 -6.26
C PRO A 94 27.82 7.40 -6.10
N ASN A 95 27.66 6.67 -7.20
CA ASN A 95 26.98 5.37 -7.23
C ASN A 95 25.57 5.36 -6.61
N THR A 96 24.91 6.52 -6.61
CA THR A 96 23.57 6.69 -6.06
C THR A 96 22.57 6.96 -7.18
N THR A 97 21.54 6.13 -7.24
CA THR A 97 20.40 6.28 -8.16
C THR A 97 19.18 6.71 -7.40
N ILE A 98 18.55 7.80 -7.85
CA ILE A 98 17.31 8.33 -7.25
C ILE A 98 16.24 8.37 -8.32
N ILE A 99 15.09 7.72 -8.04
CA ILE A 99 13.92 7.79 -8.89
C ILE A 99 12.68 8.15 -8.07
N LYS A 100 11.70 8.76 -8.74
CA LYS A 100 10.31 8.84 -8.29
C LYS A 100 9.49 7.91 -9.17
N GLY A 101 8.93 6.86 -8.58
CA GLY A 101 8.01 5.95 -9.23
C GLY A 101 6.56 6.37 -9.01
N GLU A 102 5.73 6.12 -10.02
CA GLU A 102 4.28 6.23 -9.96
C GLU A 102 3.68 4.97 -10.57
N GLU A 103 2.93 4.20 -9.76
CA GLU A 103 2.35 2.92 -10.16
C GLU A 103 0.92 2.76 -9.64
N TYR A 104 0.17 1.83 -10.24
CA TYR A 104 -1.10 1.38 -9.67
C TYR A 104 -0.89 0.25 -8.68
N ILE A 105 -1.40 0.42 -7.46
CA ILE A 105 -1.62 -0.69 -6.54
C ILE A 105 -3.06 -1.16 -6.69
N VAL A 106 -3.23 -2.43 -7.08
CA VAL A 106 -4.54 -3.01 -7.38
C VAL A 106 -5.04 -3.78 -6.16
N PHE A 107 -6.19 -3.38 -5.63
CA PHE A 107 -6.84 -4.03 -4.50
C PHE A 107 -7.81 -5.12 -4.93
N ARG A 108 -8.49 -4.92 -6.05
CA ARG A 108 -9.44 -5.85 -6.64
C ARG A 108 -9.47 -5.65 -8.15
N ASN A 109 -9.35 -6.76 -8.86
CA ASN A 109 -9.53 -6.80 -10.30
C ASN A 109 -10.45 -7.98 -10.63
N THR A 110 -11.70 -7.67 -11.01
CA THR A 110 -12.70 -8.64 -11.45
C THR A 110 -13.37 -8.10 -12.69
N PHE A 111 -14.09 -8.94 -13.43
CA PHE A 111 -14.79 -8.55 -14.66
C PHE A 111 -15.63 -7.26 -14.52
N LEU A 112 -16.22 -7.02 -13.33
CA LEU A 112 -17.11 -5.87 -13.10
C LEU A 112 -16.52 -4.78 -12.21
N VAL A 113 -15.39 -5.01 -11.53
CA VAL A 113 -14.86 -4.07 -10.54
C VAL A 113 -13.34 -4.02 -10.61
N LEU A 114 -12.82 -2.88 -10.99
CA LEU A 114 -11.43 -2.52 -10.81
C LEU A 114 -11.33 -1.52 -9.65
N ASN A 115 -10.71 -1.93 -8.53
CA ASN A 115 -10.42 -1.04 -7.41
C ASN A 115 -8.91 -0.94 -7.25
N ARG A 116 -8.36 0.24 -7.48
CA ARG A 116 -6.94 0.54 -7.47
C ARG A 116 -6.67 1.92 -6.87
N ALA A 117 -5.44 2.22 -6.57
CA ALA A 117 -4.96 3.56 -6.24
C ALA A 117 -3.61 3.79 -6.92
N ARG A 118 -3.26 5.02 -7.18
CA ARG A 118 -1.89 5.37 -7.53
C ARG A 118 -1.05 5.43 -6.27
N ILE A 119 0.15 4.88 -6.34
CA ILE A 119 1.19 5.03 -5.32
C ILE A 119 2.34 5.82 -5.92
N TYR A 120 2.81 6.80 -5.19
CA TYR A 120 4.01 7.57 -5.49
C TYR A 120 5.04 7.30 -4.43
N TYR A 121 6.28 7.11 -4.82
CA TYR A 121 7.38 6.88 -3.88
C TYR A 121 8.70 7.37 -4.46
N TYR A 122 9.64 7.69 -3.58
CA TYR A 122 11.03 7.87 -3.95
C TYR A 122 11.79 6.61 -3.60
N LEU A 123 12.60 6.17 -4.55
CA LEU A 123 13.53 5.07 -4.37
C LEU A 123 14.95 5.61 -4.51
N THR A 124 15.74 5.49 -3.45
CA THR A 124 17.16 5.82 -3.46
C THR A 124 17.94 4.54 -3.27
N ILE A 125 18.82 4.21 -4.21
CA ILE A 125 19.68 3.05 -4.16
C ILE A 125 21.12 3.52 -4.24
N THR A 126 21.92 3.22 -3.22
CA THR A 126 23.33 3.56 -3.16
C THR A 126 24.17 2.29 -3.19
N ALA A 127 25.00 2.14 -4.22
CA ALA A 127 25.88 1.00 -4.39
C ALA A 127 27.22 1.25 -3.70
N ALA A 128 27.72 0.20 -3.07
CA ALA A 128 29.07 0.07 -2.53
C ALA A 128 29.65 -1.29 -2.96
N ASP A 129 30.95 -1.50 -2.84
CA ASP A 129 31.55 -2.79 -3.18
C ASP A 129 30.93 -3.91 -2.32
N GLY A 130 30.38 -4.92 -2.97
CA GLY A 130 29.77 -6.07 -2.34
C GLY A 130 28.34 -5.90 -1.82
N TYR A 131 27.69 -4.72 -1.94
CA TYR A 131 26.30 -4.52 -1.54
C TYR A 131 25.70 -3.23 -2.09
N CYS A 132 24.38 -3.11 -1.99
CA CYS A 132 23.70 -1.81 -2.10
C CYS A 132 22.77 -1.57 -0.92
N THR A 133 22.45 -0.30 -0.67
CA THR A 133 21.38 0.11 0.25
C THR A 133 20.17 0.53 -0.57
N PHE A 134 19.02 -0.01 -0.23
CA PHE A 134 17.72 0.34 -0.76
C PHE A 134 16.99 1.24 0.25
N ASN A 135 16.43 2.35 -0.20
CA ASN A 135 15.58 3.22 0.60
C ASN A 135 14.35 3.62 -0.21
N MET A 136 13.17 3.23 0.28
CA MET A 136 11.87 3.64 -0.29
C MET A 136 11.16 4.57 0.70
N SER A 137 10.91 5.80 0.29
CA SER A 137 10.42 6.87 1.16
C SER A 137 9.49 7.84 0.43
N ARG A 138 8.96 8.86 1.15
CA ARG A 138 8.05 9.88 0.63
C ARG A 138 6.83 9.27 -0.07
N ILE A 139 6.26 8.23 0.54
CA ILE A 139 5.17 7.45 -0.05
C ILE A 139 3.87 8.21 0.12
N THR A 140 3.16 8.37 -1.00
CA THR A 140 1.82 8.98 -1.04
C THR A 140 0.90 8.17 -1.93
N PHE A 141 -0.40 8.28 -1.70
CA PHE A 141 -1.42 7.59 -2.48
C PHE A 141 -2.41 8.59 -3.07
N TRP A 142 -2.99 8.22 -4.20
CA TRP A 142 -4.12 8.92 -4.78
C TRP A 142 -5.17 7.87 -5.17
N HIS A 143 -6.28 7.85 -4.44
CA HIS A 143 -7.38 6.89 -4.60
C HIS A 143 -8.58 7.60 -5.21
N ASP A 144 -9.29 6.89 -6.08
CA ASP A 144 -10.45 7.40 -6.82
C ASP A 144 -10.13 8.70 -7.59
N ASP A 145 -8.94 8.76 -8.18
CA ASP A 145 -8.44 9.91 -8.95
C ASP A 145 -9.25 10.21 -10.22
N GLU A 146 -10.05 9.25 -10.68
CA GLU A 146 -10.98 9.38 -11.80
C GLU A 146 -12.36 9.91 -11.37
N ASP A 147 -12.61 10.12 -10.05
CA ASP A 147 -13.87 10.71 -9.55
C ASP A 147 -13.95 12.19 -9.96
N GLU A 148 -15.16 12.67 -10.28
CA GLU A 148 -15.46 14.09 -10.58
C GLU A 148 -14.95 15.06 -9.51
N LYS A 149 -14.80 14.60 -8.25
CA LYS A 149 -14.23 15.36 -7.13
C LYS A 149 -12.72 15.31 -7.05
N GLY A 150 -12.03 14.64 -7.99
CA GLY A 150 -10.57 14.56 -8.06
C GLY A 150 -9.93 13.57 -7.08
N GLY A 151 -10.72 12.70 -6.44
CA GLY A 151 -10.23 11.64 -5.55
C GLY A 151 -9.62 12.13 -4.23
N ILE A 152 -8.96 11.21 -3.52
CA ILE A 152 -8.37 11.47 -2.18
C ILE A 152 -6.87 11.21 -2.22
N GLN A 153 -6.10 12.24 -1.86
CA GLN A 153 -4.66 12.13 -1.67
C GLN A 153 -4.32 11.86 -0.20
N MET A 154 -3.45 10.88 0.04
CA MET A 154 -3.08 10.43 1.38
C MET A 154 -1.57 10.26 1.49
N LYS A 155 -1.00 10.65 2.63
CA LYS A 155 0.40 10.35 2.97
C LYS A 155 0.46 9.00 3.70
N ALA A 156 1.50 8.21 3.44
CA ALA A 156 1.70 6.93 4.10
C ALA A 156 1.73 7.05 5.64
N GLU A 157 2.33 8.12 6.16
CA GLU A 157 2.42 8.39 7.59
C GLU A 157 1.05 8.47 8.27
N ASN A 158 0.04 8.98 7.56
CA ASN A 158 -1.31 9.17 8.07
C ASN A 158 -2.24 8.01 7.72
N TRP A 159 -1.73 6.96 7.05
CA TRP A 159 -2.61 5.92 6.50
C TRP A 159 -2.18 4.48 6.79
N ILE A 160 -0.87 4.17 6.71
CA ILE A 160 -0.39 2.77 6.79
C ILE A 160 0.48 2.47 8.01
N THR A 161 0.73 3.43 8.89
CA THR A 161 1.51 3.23 10.12
C THR A 161 0.77 2.33 11.10
N ASP A 162 1.45 1.85 12.13
CA ASP A 162 0.83 1.01 13.15
C ASP A 162 -0.32 1.73 13.87
N GLU A 163 -0.16 3.02 14.16
CA GLU A 163 -1.19 3.83 14.82
C GLU A 163 -2.45 4.01 13.96
N THR A 164 -2.27 4.14 12.65
CA THR A 164 -3.37 4.45 11.74
C THR A 164 -4.04 3.20 11.18
N ALA A 165 -3.28 2.15 10.87
CA ALA A 165 -3.77 0.96 10.20
C ALA A 165 -4.41 -0.08 11.13
N PHE A 166 -4.11 -0.04 12.44
CA PHE A 166 -4.71 -0.97 13.40
C PHE A 166 -5.79 -0.31 14.24
N ASN A 167 -6.76 -1.09 14.67
CA ASN A 167 -7.77 -0.68 15.63
C ASN A 167 -7.29 -0.92 17.07
N LYS A 168 -8.09 -0.48 18.07
CA LYS A 168 -7.78 -0.66 19.50
C LYS A 168 -7.64 -2.12 19.94
N LYS A 169 -8.11 -3.09 19.14
CA LYS A 169 -8.00 -4.53 19.40
C LYS A 169 -6.78 -5.16 18.70
N GLY A 170 -5.90 -4.36 18.11
CA GLY A 170 -4.73 -4.84 17.36
C GLY A 170 -5.06 -5.49 16.03
N LYS A 171 -6.28 -5.31 15.50
CA LYS A 171 -6.68 -5.85 14.20
C LYS A 171 -6.49 -4.83 13.10
N LEU A 172 -6.04 -5.30 11.95
CA LEU A 172 -5.83 -4.48 10.77
C LEU A 172 -7.16 -3.98 10.20
N LYS A 173 -7.32 -2.68 10.12
CA LYS A 173 -8.51 -2.04 9.56
C LYS A 173 -8.66 -2.37 8.07
N LYS A 174 -9.90 -2.34 7.58
CA LYS A 174 -10.20 -2.76 6.21
C LYS A 174 -9.58 -1.83 5.16
N HIS A 175 -9.74 -0.53 5.31
CA HIS A 175 -9.31 0.45 4.31
C HIS A 175 -7.80 0.68 4.37
N GLU A 176 -7.30 1.09 5.51
CA GLU A 176 -5.89 1.35 5.74
C GLU A 176 -5.05 0.08 5.54
N GLY A 177 -5.60 -1.06 5.97
CA GLY A 177 -4.95 -2.36 5.83
C GLY A 177 -4.71 -2.79 4.38
N LYS A 178 -5.61 -2.47 3.44
CA LYS A 178 -5.39 -2.80 2.03
C LYS A 178 -4.20 -2.01 1.45
N PHE A 179 -4.05 -0.72 1.82
CA PHE A 179 -2.92 0.10 1.41
C PHE A 179 -1.61 -0.38 2.05
N ARG A 180 -1.64 -0.67 3.36
CA ARG A 180 -0.49 -1.22 4.08
C ARG A 180 0.04 -2.50 3.43
N ARG A 181 -0.84 -3.49 3.17
CA ARG A 181 -0.45 -4.73 2.50
C ARG A 181 0.20 -4.46 1.14
N LYS A 182 -0.45 -3.71 0.29
CA LYS A 182 0.04 -3.44 -1.07
C LYS A 182 1.33 -2.64 -1.10
N THR A 183 1.55 -1.74 -0.14
CA THR A 183 2.82 -1.01 -0.02
C THR A 183 3.96 -1.93 0.40
N ILE A 184 3.72 -2.81 1.37
CA ILE A 184 4.71 -3.80 1.81
C ILE A 184 5.00 -4.80 0.68
N ASP A 185 3.96 -5.28 -0.02
CA ASP A 185 4.11 -6.20 -1.16
C ASP A 185 4.97 -5.57 -2.26
N LEU A 186 4.69 -4.31 -2.64
CA LEU A 186 5.48 -3.57 -3.62
C LEU A 186 6.93 -3.42 -3.17
N LYS A 187 7.17 -2.99 -1.91
CA LYS A 187 8.52 -2.89 -1.35
C LYS A 187 9.26 -4.23 -1.42
N ASN A 188 8.60 -5.32 -1.03
CA ASN A 188 9.20 -6.65 -1.07
C ASN A 188 9.52 -7.07 -2.51
N GLN A 189 8.61 -6.83 -3.45
CA GLN A 189 8.84 -7.10 -4.87
C GLN A 189 10.08 -6.37 -5.39
N LEU A 190 10.18 -5.06 -5.14
CA LEU A 190 11.33 -4.25 -5.57
C LEU A 190 12.64 -4.76 -4.99
N VAL A 191 12.65 -5.12 -3.70
CA VAL A 191 13.83 -5.70 -3.01
C VAL A 191 14.21 -7.05 -3.61
N ASP A 192 13.24 -7.93 -3.86
CA ASP A 192 13.50 -9.26 -4.41
C ASP A 192 13.99 -9.21 -5.86
N GLU A 193 13.44 -8.28 -6.66
CA GLU A 193 13.94 -8.00 -8.01
C GLU A 193 15.41 -7.54 -7.97
N LEU A 194 15.76 -6.60 -7.07
CA LEU A 194 17.15 -6.16 -6.89
C LEU A 194 18.06 -7.30 -6.44
N LYS A 195 17.64 -8.12 -5.47
CA LYS A 195 18.40 -9.31 -5.07
C LYS A 195 18.66 -10.25 -6.25
N ASN A 196 17.71 -10.38 -7.15
CA ASN A 196 17.85 -11.30 -8.30
C ASN A 196 18.85 -10.80 -9.33
N ILE A 197 18.89 -9.48 -9.61
CA ILE A 197 19.86 -8.93 -10.58
C ILE A 197 21.27 -8.78 -10.02
N LEU A 198 21.43 -8.84 -8.70
CA LEU A 198 22.71 -8.66 -7.98
C LEU A 198 23.37 -9.99 -7.57
N LYS A 199 22.78 -11.12 -7.92
CA LYS A 199 23.41 -12.44 -7.77
C LYS A 199 24.52 -12.69 -8.76
#